data_172ca3c653d8c1c8a3f2ef15f2e04248
#
_entry.id   172ca3c653d8c1c8a3f2ef15f2e04248
#
_cell.length_a   1.000
_cell.length_b   1.000
_cell.length_c   1.000
_cell.angle_alpha   90.00
_cell.angle_beta   90.00
_cell.angle_gamma   90.00
#
_symmetry.space_group_name_H-M   'P 1'
#
loop_
_entity.id
_entity.type
_entity.pdbx_description
1 polymer ?
#
loop_
_entity_poly.entity_id
_entity_poly.type
_entity_poly.pdbx_seq_one_letter_code
_entity_poly.pdbx_strand_id
1 'polypeptide(L)'
;MARKLLAFAALAALVLTGAPQPAAAAPALQEVMFVGNNWAGTVDVIRSSGGYARLGGFSVVPDLDTRLLDIYLNPIRLAYFLGIRSGPGEGHDQLVDDMYTTPDGTALVASRPSLADVVSIDLRTGLLRWRFGVSGYRADHMAVSPDGTQVAVSASTSNTVHVLDIATGRQLGSFATGDKPHENVYTDGGRYLWNMSIGEVNTDLDAPAWDWTKGDRRITVVDTTTFRTVRTIDMRARLDAYGRRDLSNAIRPAVFTPDGSRLYFQVSFFNGFVEYDVATDRITRVKTLPENPATSDDRTTFVNDSRHHGLAMSPDGGKLCVAGTMDDYATIVDRATLQEGPLVPASKPYWATVSGDGRDCVISESAADQVSAISFATGRRVATVAVGDHPQRVRIGHVPVGWTAPATR
;
A
#
# COMPACT_ATOMS: atom_id res chain seq x y z
N MET A 1 -26.51 -88.27 -14.93
CA MET A 1 -26.97 -87.23 -13.98
C MET A 1 -25.75 -86.75 -13.17
N ALA A 2 -25.14 -85.61 -13.54
CA ALA A 2 -23.95 -85.11 -12.85
C ALA A 2 -24.32 -83.78 -12.19
N ARG A 3 -24.26 -83.67 -10.89
CA ARG A 3 -24.43 -82.38 -10.12
C ARG A 3 -23.10 -81.66 -10.09
N LYS A 4 -23.10 -80.45 -10.67
CA LYS A 4 -22.00 -79.46 -10.54
C LYS A 4 -22.19 -78.67 -9.26
N LEU A 5 -21.23 -78.79 -8.34
CA LEU A 5 -21.10 -77.87 -7.19
C LEU A 5 -20.38 -76.64 -7.60
N LEU A 6 -21.03 -75.50 -7.41
CA LEU A 6 -20.43 -74.15 -7.53
C LEU A 6 -19.89 -73.79 -6.13
N ALA A 7 -18.57 -73.50 -6.05
CA ALA A 7 -17.96 -72.96 -4.85
C ALA A 7 -17.96 -71.42 -5.01
N PHE A 8 -18.61 -70.69 -4.07
CA PHE A 8 -18.51 -69.20 -3.95
C PHE A 8 -17.28 -68.84 -3.10
N ALA A 9 -16.29 -68.22 -3.67
CA ALA A 9 -15.22 -67.61 -2.93
C ALA A 9 -15.64 -66.21 -2.47
N ALA A 10 -15.79 -66.03 -1.19
CA ALA A 10 -16.02 -64.66 -0.60
C ALA A 10 -14.69 -63.90 -0.49
N LEU A 11 -14.56 -62.82 -1.26
CA LEU A 11 -13.44 -61.87 -1.16
C LEU A 11 -13.74 -60.89 -0.02
N ALA A 12 -13.05 -61.04 1.12
CA ALA A 12 -13.11 -60.05 2.21
C ALA A 12 -12.24 -58.84 1.85
N ALA A 13 -12.86 -57.72 1.55
CA ALA A 13 -12.18 -56.45 1.38
C ALA A 13 -11.78 -55.86 2.75
N LEU A 14 -10.48 -55.83 3.04
CA LEU A 14 -9.93 -55.15 4.21
C LEU A 14 -10.00 -53.64 3.95
N VAL A 15 -10.96 -52.96 4.57
CA VAL A 15 -10.99 -51.48 4.60
C VAL A 15 -9.98 -51.03 5.67
N LEU A 16 -8.81 -50.63 5.24
CA LEU A 16 -7.85 -49.94 6.10
C LEU A 16 -8.39 -48.53 6.36
N THR A 17 -9.06 -48.34 7.49
CA THR A 17 -9.36 -47.00 8.01
C THR A 17 -8.06 -46.40 8.51
N GLY A 18 -7.40 -45.64 7.65
CA GLY A 18 -6.27 -44.79 8.06
C GLY A 18 -6.75 -43.75 9.08
N ALA A 19 -6.19 -43.79 10.30
CA ALA A 19 -6.43 -42.73 11.27
C ALA A 19 -6.05 -41.37 10.62
N PRO A 20 -6.83 -40.32 10.84
CA PRO A 20 -6.48 -39.00 10.32
C PRO A 20 -5.11 -38.62 10.90
N GLN A 21 -4.16 -38.33 10.01
CA GLN A 21 -2.87 -37.80 10.40
C GLN A 21 -3.12 -36.47 11.11
N PRO A 22 -2.55 -36.23 12.30
CA PRO A 22 -2.70 -34.92 12.94
C PRO A 22 -2.20 -33.84 11.98
N ALA A 23 -3.02 -32.83 11.77
CA ALA A 23 -2.63 -31.66 10.97
C ALA A 23 -1.32 -31.10 11.54
N ALA A 24 -0.33 -30.90 10.68
CA ALA A 24 0.92 -30.29 11.10
C ALA A 24 0.60 -28.91 11.73
N ALA A 25 1.15 -28.68 12.93
CA ALA A 25 0.98 -27.38 13.58
C ALA A 25 1.44 -26.27 12.63
N ALA A 26 0.65 -25.20 12.55
CA ALA A 26 1.03 -24.04 11.76
C ALA A 26 2.41 -23.54 12.22
N PRO A 27 3.32 -23.15 11.31
CA PRO A 27 4.64 -22.68 11.69
C PRO A 27 4.52 -21.43 12.57
N ALA A 28 5.38 -21.33 13.57
CA ALA A 28 5.49 -20.09 14.34
C ALA A 28 5.93 -18.96 13.39
N LEU A 29 5.29 -17.80 13.53
CA LEU A 29 5.56 -16.64 12.71
C LEU A 29 6.45 -15.63 13.44
N GLN A 30 7.30 -14.94 12.70
CA GLN A 30 8.02 -13.76 13.13
C GLN A 30 7.55 -12.54 12.32
N GLU A 31 7.40 -11.43 13.01
CA GLU A 31 7.07 -10.16 12.38
C GLU A 31 8.30 -9.54 11.71
N VAL A 32 8.11 -9.00 10.53
CA VAL A 32 9.13 -8.33 9.72
C VAL A 32 8.54 -7.11 9.02
N MET A 33 9.38 -6.30 8.40
CA MET A 33 8.96 -5.29 7.44
C MET A 33 9.39 -5.69 6.03
N PHE A 34 8.50 -5.48 5.08
CA PHE A 34 8.76 -5.57 3.66
C PHE A 34 8.94 -4.17 3.09
N VAL A 35 10.00 -3.98 2.31
CA VAL A 35 10.32 -2.73 1.62
C VAL A 35 10.24 -2.96 0.13
N GLY A 36 9.30 -2.30 -0.53
CA GLY A 36 9.10 -2.41 -1.98
C GLY A 36 10.05 -1.47 -2.73
N ASN A 37 10.96 -2.05 -3.51
CA ASN A 37 11.90 -1.32 -4.37
C ASN A 37 11.22 -1.13 -5.73
N ASN A 38 10.57 0.01 -5.90
CA ASN A 38 9.57 0.25 -6.93
C ASN A 38 10.10 0.04 -8.35
N TRP A 39 11.29 0.55 -8.66
CA TRP A 39 11.85 0.46 -10.00
C TRP A 39 12.48 -0.91 -10.29
N ALA A 40 13.09 -1.52 -9.29
CA ALA A 40 13.72 -2.83 -9.45
C ALA A 40 12.74 -4.00 -9.49
N GLY A 41 11.50 -3.83 -8.99
CA GLY A 41 10.55 -4.95 -8.85
C GLY A 41 11.01 -6.00 -7.86
N THR A 42 11.76 -5.58 -6.85
CA THR A 42 12.24 -6.42 -5.75
C THR A 42 11.65 -5.96 -4.43
N VAL A 43 11.71 -6.83 -3.45
CA VAL A 43 11.31 -6.54 -2.07
C VAL A 43 12.44 -6.94 -1.15
N ASP A 44 12.82 -6.02 -0.27
CA ASP A 44 13.70 -6.32 0.86
C ASP A 44 12.87 -6.65 2.10
N VAL A 45 13.38 -7.58 2.90
CA VAL A 45 12.81 -7.96 4.19
C VAL A 45 13.79 -7.54 5.27
N ILE A 46 13.32 -6.73 6.20
CA ILE A 46 14.11 -6.24 7.34
C ILE A 46 13.42 -6.61 8.65
N ARG A 47 14.13 -6.60 9.76
CA ARG A 47 13.52 -6.73 11.08
C ARG A 47 12.51 -5.59 11.31
N SER A 48 11.38 -5.90 11.94
CA SER A 48 10.33 -4.90 12.22
C SER A 48 10.70 -3.91 13.32
N SER A 49 11.74 -4.22 14.11
CA SER A 49 12.24 -3.42 15.24
C SER A 49 13.66 -3.78 15.61
N GLY A 50 14.25 -3.09 16.58
CA GLY A 50 15.52 -3.48 17.21
C GLY A 50 16.73 -3.47 16.28
N GLY A 51 16.95 -2.37 15.54
CA GLY A 51 18.10 -2.16 14.66
C GLY A 51 17.84 -2.44 13.19
N TYR A 52 16.67 -2.97 12.82
CA TYR A 52 16.17 -3.06 11.45
C TYR A 52 17.08 -3.82 10.46
N ALA A 53 17.83 -4.82 10.96
CA ALA A 53 18.75 -5.59 10.12
C ALA A 53 18.04 -6.20 8.91
N ARG A 54 18.65 -6.09 7.72
CA ARG A 54 18.18 -6.72 6.49
C ARG A 54 18.32 -8.24 6.61
N LEU A 55 17.22 -8.95 6.35
CA LEU A 55 17.14 -10.43 6.43
C LEU A 55 17.31 -11.08 5.05
N GLY A 56 17.03 -10.34 3.98
CA GLY A 56 17.16 -10.80 2.60
C GLY A 56 16.27 -10.00 1.66
N GLY A 57 16.16 -10.44 0.41
CA GLY A 57 15.29 -9.83 -0.59
C GLY A 57 15.00 -10.80 -1.73
N PHE A 58 13.96 -10.54 -2.51
CA PHE A 58 13.55 -11.37 -3.64
C PHE A 58 12.76 -10.54 -4.67
N SER A 59 12.61 -11.09 -5.87
CA SER A 59 11.85 -10.45 -6.95
C SER A 59 10.35 -10.72 -6.80
N VAL A 60 9.53 -9.72 -7.09
CA VAL A 60 8.06 -9.86 -7.24
C VAL A 60 7.63 -9.85 -8.71
N VAL A 61 8.59 -9.88 -9.62
CA VAL A 61 8.39 -9.93 -11.08
C VAL A 61 9.07 -11.14 -11.72
N PRO A 62 8.90 -12.39 -11.21
CA PRO A 62 9.54 -13.57 -11.78
C PRO A 62 9.03 -13.90 -13.20
N ASP A 63 7.94 -13.29 -13.63
CA ASP A 63 7.29 -13.42 -14.94
C ASP A 63 7.50 -12.20 -15.85
N LEU A 64 8.46 -11.32 -15.54
CA LEU A 64 8.61 -10.01 -16.19
C LEU A 64 8.70 -10.12 -17.73
N ASP A 65 9.54 -11.00 -18.25
CA ASP A 65 9.74 -11.14 -19.70
C ASP A 65 8.42 -11.50 -20.40
N THR A 66 7.65 -12.41 -19.82
CA THR A 66 6.33 -12.78 -20.36
C THR A 66 5.35 -11.61 -20.32
N ARG A 67 5.36 -10.85 -19.23
CA ARG A 67 4.50 -9.68 -19.08
C ARG A 67 4.86 -8.56 -20.05
N LEU A 68 6.15 -8.30 -20.25
CA LEU A 68 6.62 -7.33 -21.24
C LEU A 68 6.24 -7.75 -22.66
N LEU A 69 6.36 -9.03 -23.00
CA LEU A 69 5.92 -9.52 -24.30
C LEU A 69 4.42 -9.27 -24.52
N ASP A 70 3.57 -9.57 -23.54
CA ASP A 70 2.12 -9.29 -23.59
C ASP A 70 1.82 -7.79 -23.77
N ILE A 71 2.62 -6.92 -23.14
CA ILE A 71 2.47 -5.46 -23.24
C ILE A 71 2.89 -4.99 -24.63
N TYR A 72 4.05 -5.40 -25.13
CA TYR A 72 4.58 -4.96 -26.42
C TYR A 72 3.72 -5.45 -27.61
N LEU A 73 3.05 -6.59 -27.47
CA LEU A 73 2.13 -7.09 -28.48
C LEU A 73 0.75 -6.42 -28.48
N ASN A 74 0.45 -5.57 -27.48
CA ASN A 74 -0.82 -4.85 -27.37
C ASN A 74 -0.60 -3.32 -27.40
N PRO A 75 -0.92 -2.63 -28.50
CA PRO A 75 -0.62 -1.20 -28.65
C PRO A 75 -1.24 -0.30 -27.55
N ILE A 76 -2.43 -0.65 -27.09
CA ILE A 76 -3.11 0.13 -26.02
C ILE A 76 -2.38 -0.07 -24.70
N ARG A 77 -2.06 -1.30 -24.33
CA ARG A 77 -1.28 -1.59 -23.12
C ARG A 77 0.08 -0.93 -23.16
N LEU A 78 0.75 -0.98 -24.31
CA LEU A 78 2.05 -0.34 -24.50
C LEU A 78 1.96 1.18 -24.30
N ALA A 79 0.92 1.84 -24.83
CA ALA A 79 0.72 3.27 -24.62
C ALA A 79 0.55 3.63 -23.14
N TYR A 80 -0.24 2.87 -22.39
CA TYR A 80 -0.39 3.06 -20.95
C TYR A 80 0.89 2.74 -20.18
N PHE A 81 1.60 1.67 -20.54
CA PHE A 81 2.87 1.30 -19.92
C PHE A 81 3.91 2.42 -20.07
N LEU A 82 4.06 2.98 -21.26
CA LEU A 82 4.95 4.11 -21.52
C LEU A 82 4.47 5.39 -20.84
N GLY A 83 3.15 5.62 -20.78
CA GLY A 83 2.57 6.75 -20.05
C GLY A 83 2.81 6.66 -18.54
N ILE A 84 2.73 5.47 -17.93
CA ILE A 84 3.06 5.25 -16.53
C ILE A 84 4.56 5.51 -16.29
N ARG A 85 5.42 4.98 -17.17
CA ARG A 85 6.87 5.20 -17.07
C ARG A 85 7.22 6.70 -17.13
N SER A 86 6.65 7.46 -18.05
CA SER A 86 6.98 8.88 -18.22
C SER A 86 6.33 9.79 -17.18
N GLY A 87 5.20 9.40 -16.61
CA GLY A 87 4.48 10.15 -15.59
C GLY A 87 4.84 9.65 -14.17
N PRO A 88 3.97 8.86 -13.51
CA PRO A 88 4.19 8.46 -12.12
C PRO A 88 5.44 7.61 -11.88
N GLY A 89 6.01 7.04 -12.91
CA GLY A 89 7.26 6.24 -12.85
C GLY A 89 8.54 7.07 -12.89
N GLU A 90 8.48 8.38 -13.10
CA GLU A 90 9.65 9.27 -13.14
C GLU A 90 10.72 8.83 -14.15
N GLY A 91 10.29 8.25 -15.29
CA GLY A 91 11.17 7.66 -16.32
C GLY A 91 11.41 6.17 -16.17
N HIS A 92 10.95 5.53 -15.12
CA HIS A 92 11.14 4.12 -14.80
C HIS A 92 9.83 3.34 -14.75
N ASP A 93 9.90 2.01 -14.89
CA ASP A 93 8.77 1.14 -14.68
C ASP A 93 8.46 1.02 -13.19
N GLN A 94 7.18 1.13 -12.84
CA GLN A 94 6.72 0.86 -11.47
C GLN A 94 6.37 -0.62 -11.36
N LEU A 95 7.30 -1.42 -10.85
CA LEU A 95 7.22 -2.88 -10.83
C LEU A 95 6.72 -3.45 -9.51
N VAL A 96 6.75 -2.68 -8.42
CA VAL A 96 6.11 -2.98 -7.14
C VAL A 96 5.67 -1.68 -6.49
N ASP A 97 4.45 -1.65 -5.94
CA ASP A 97 3.99 -0.53 -5.12
C ASP A 97 3.63 -1.03 -3.72
N ASP A 98 2.46 -1.57 -3.51
CA ASP A 98 1.99 -1.98 -2.19
C ASP A 98 2.06 -3.50 -1.98
N MET A 99 2.16 -3.96 -0.72
CA MET A 99 2.34 -5.38 -0.44
C MET A 99 1.86 -5.79 0.95
N TYR A 100 1.32 -7.02 1.07
CA TYR A 100 0.84 -7.60 2.32
C TYR A 100 1.09 -9.10 2.34
N THR A 101 1.37 -9.67 3.52
CA THR A 101 1.48 -11.12 3.65
C THR A 101 0.12 -11.78 3.86
N THR A 102 0.00 -13.04 3.43
CA THR A 102 -1.10 -13.89 3.88
C THR A 102 -1.02 -14.12 5.40
N PRO A 103 -2.15 -14.40 6.09
CA PRO A 103 -2.16 -14.59 7.55
C PRO A 103 -1.24 -15.70 8.05
N ASP A 104 -1.01 -16.72 7.22
CA ASP A 104 -0.09 -17.83 7.52
C ASP A 104 1.40 -17.50 7.25
N GLY A 105 1.70 -16.29 6.79
CA GLY A 105 3.05 -15.83 6.50
C GLY A 105 3.77 -16.58 5.39
N THR A 106 3.04 -17.32 4.53
CA THR A 106 3.65 -18.16 3.49
C THR A 106 3.71 -17.52 2.12
N ALA A 107 2.99 -16.40 1.91
CA ALA A 107 3.01 -15.65 0.66
C ALA A 107 3.01 -14.15 0.89
N LEU A 108 3.59 -13.42 -0.06
CA LEU A 108 3.49 -11.97 -0.20
C LEU A 108 2.57 -11.65 -1.38
N VAL A 109 1.58 -10.81 -1.15
CA VAL A 109 0.70 -10.26 -2.18
C VAL A 109 1.17 -8.84 -2.49
N ALA A 110 1.45 -8.54 -3.76
CA ALA A 110 2.00 -7.27 -4.20
C ALA A 110 1.27 -6.71 -5.41
N SER A 111 1.01 -5.41 -5.44
CA SER A 111 0.54 -4.69 -6.63
C SER A 111 1.72 -4.29 -7.51
N ARG A 112 1.52 -4.42 -8.85
CA ARG A 112 2.53 -4.09 -9.86
C ARG A 112 1.95 -3.08 -10.84
N PRO A 113 2.15 -1.78 -10.60
CA PRO A 113 1.45 -0.72 -11.33
C PRO A 113 1.63 -0.78 -12.84
N SER A 114 2.85 -0.86 -13.33
CA SER A 114 3.13 -0.90 -14.77
C SER A 114 2.67 -2.19 -15.45
N LEU A 115 2.52 -3.27 -14.69
CA LEU A 115 2.05 -4.56 -15.21
C LEU A 115 0.52 -4.72 -15.10
N ALA A 116 -0.16 -3.76 -14.45
CA ALA A 116 -1.61 -3.72 -14.27
C ALA A 116 -2.17 -4.98 -13.59
N ASP A 117 -1.48 -5.48 -12.56
CA ASP A 117 -1.91 -6.69 -11.85
C ASP A 117 -1.51 -6.70 -10.37
N VAL A 118 -2.08 -7.66 -9.66
CA VAL A 118 -1.71 -8.05 -8.31
C VAL A 118 -1.25 -9.50 -8.37
N VAL A 119 -0.18 -9.80 -7.67
CA VAL A 119 0.40 -11.16 -7.63
C VAL A 119 0.56 -11.65 -6.20
N SER A 120 0.52 -12.96 -6.03
CA SER A 120 0.96 -13.63 -4.80
C SER A 120 2.23 -14.40 -5.08
N ILE A 121 3.26 -14.13 -4.28
CA ILE A 121 4.58 -14.77 -4.36
C ILE A 121 4.74 -15.71 -3.18
N ASP A 122 5.06 -16.97 -3.43
CA ASP A 122 5.42 -17.94 -2.40
C ASP A 122 6.74 -17.54 -1.73
N LEU A 123 6.72 -17.26 -0.45
CA LEU A 123 7.88 -16.74 0.30
C LEU A 123 9.01 -17.76 0.50
N ARG A 124 8.78 -19.04 0.21
CA ARG A 124 9.80 -20.09 0.25
C ARG A 124 10.49 -20.29 -1.09
N THR A 125 9.73 -20.16 -2.20
CA THR A 125 10.23 -20.51 -3.54
C THR A 125 10.47 -19.32 -4.43
N GLY A 126 9.89 -18.14 -4.13
CA GLY A 126 9.91 -16.96 -4.99
C GLY A 126 9.02 -17.07 -6.24
N LEU A 127 8.18 -18.11 -6.32
CA LEU A 127 7.32 -18.35 -7.49
C LEU A 127 5.93 -17.75 -7.28
N LEU A 128 5.28 -17.44 -8.39
CA LEU A 128 3.88 -17.00 -8.40
C LEU A 128 2.96 -18.11 -7.89
N ARG A 129 2.08 -17.81 -6.94
CA ARG A 129 0.94 -18.63 -6.55
C ARG A 129 -0.29 -18.33 -7.39
N TRP A 130 -0.58 -17.03 -7.55
CA TRP A 130 -1.67 -16.54 -8.37
C TRP A 130 -1.36 -15.13 -8.90
N ARG A 131 -2.09 -14.73 -9.92
CA ARG A 131 -2.06 -13.39 -10.51
C ARG A 131 -3.48 -12.95 -10.84
N PHE A 132 -3.82 -11.73 -10.45
CA PHE A 132 -5.08 -11.08 -10.79
C PHE A 132 -4.79 -9.82 -11.62
N GLY A 133 -5.28 -9.79 -12.88
CA GLY A 133 -5.24 -8.58 -13.70
C GLY A 133 -6.33 -7.62 -13.27
N VAL A 134 -5.97 -6.39 -12.90
CA VAL A 134 -6.97 -5.36 -12.57
C VAL A 134 -7.70 -4.89 -13.82
N SER A 135 -8.90 -4.32 -13.66
CA SER A 135 -9.54 -3.61 -14.75
C SER A 135 -8.73 -2.36 -15.14
N GLY A 136 -8.64 -2.08 -16.44
CA GLY A 136 -7.78 -1.01 -16.95
C GLY A 136 -6.30 -1.42 -17.02
N TYR A 137 -5.41 -0.45 -16.78
CA TYR A 137 -3.99 -0.57 -17.15
C TYR A 137 -3.01 -0.20 -16.04
N ARG A 138 -3.48 0.04 -14.80
CA ARG A 138 -2.63 0.36 -13.66
C ARG A 138 -3.25 -0.17 -12.36
N ALA A 139 -2.56 -1.08 -11.68
CA ALA A 139 -2.79 -1.40 -10.28
C ALA A 139 -2.08 -0.35 -9.41
N ASP A 140 -2.74 0.11 -8.36
CA ASP A 140 -2.22 1.15 -7.47
C ASP A 140 -2.22 0.65 -6.01
N HIS A 141 -2.42 1.53 -5.06
CA HIS A 141 -2.38 1.21 -3.64
C HIS A 141 -3.36 0.12 -3.24
N MET A 142 -2.95 -0.65 -2.26
CA MET A 142 -3.76 -1.70 -1.66
C MET A 142 -4.04 -1.40 -0.18
N ALA A 143 -5.00 -2.13 0.38
CA ALA A 143 -5.20 -2.24 1.81
C ALA A 143 -5.59 -3.67 2.16
N VAL A 144 -5.10 -4.18 3.28
CA VAL A 144 -5.51 -5.48 3.83
C VAL A 144 -6.61 -5.28 4.87
N SER A 145 -7.60 -6.17 4.88
CA SER A 145 -8.63 -6.18 5.92
C SER A 145 -8.02 -6.50 7.29
N PRO A 146 -8.61 -6.03 8.40
CA PRO A 146 -8.04 -6.25 9.75
C PRO A 146 -7.88 -7.74 10.12
N ASP A 147 -8.70 -8.63 9.55
CA ASP A 147 -8.59 -10.07 9.72
C ASP A 147 -7.54 -10.74 8.78
N GLY A 148 -6.93 -9.94 7.91
CA GLY A 148 -5.91 -10.38 6.96
C GLY A 148 -6.42 -11.27 5.82
N THR A 149 -7.74 -11.42 5.65
CA THR A 149 -8.31 -12.35 4.65
C THR A 149 -8.57 -11.74 3.28
N GLN A 150 -8.67 -10.41 3.21
CA GLN A 150 -9.00 -9.69 1.99
C GLN A 150 -7.96 -8.62 1.69
N VAL A 151 -7.74 -8.36 0.42
CA VAL A 151 -6.96 -7.23 -0.06
C VAL A 151 -7.77 -6.41 -1.06
N ALA A 152 -7.90 -5.12 -0.80
CA ALA A 152 -8.47 -4.15 -1.73
C ALA A 152 -7.36 -3.55 -2.60
N VAL A 153 -7.58 -3.40 -3.90
CA VAL A 153 -6.62 -2.79 -4.83
C VAL A 153 -7.31 -1.74 -5.70
N SER A 154 -6.72 -0.57 -5.78
CA SER A 154 -7.15 0.50 -6.66
C SER A 154 -6.72 0.24 -8.10
N ALA A 155 -7.69 0.14 -9.01
CA ALA A 155 -7.47 0.06 -10.46
C ALA A 155 -7.64 1.48 -11.04
N SER A 156 -6.54 2.27 -10.99
CA SER A 156 -6.59 3.73 -11.12
C SER A 156 -7.02 4.21 -12.49
N THR A 157 -6.86 3.43 -13.55
CA THR A 157 -7.28 3.81 -14.92
C THR A 157 -8.70 3.37 -15.29
N SER A 158 -9.37 2.63 -14.40
CA SER A 158 -10.76 2.17 -14.60
C SER A 158 -11.72 2.67 -13.53
N ASN A 159 -11.26 3.51 -12.61
CA ASN A 159 -12.08 4.11 -11.55
C ASN A 159 -12.81 3.05 -10.70
N THR A 160 -12.10 1.96 -10.39
CA THR A 160 -12.65 0.79 -9.70
C THR A 160 -11.70 0.34 -8.59
N VAL A 161 -12.25 -0.09 -7.48
CA VAL A 161 -11.52 -0.88 -6.49
C VAL A 161 -11.99 -2.33 -6.58
N HIS A 162 -11.04 -3.27 -6.69
CA HIS A 162 -11.28 -4.70 -6.57
C HIS A 162 -10.97 -5.16 -5.16
N VAL A 163 -11.78 -6.06 -4.61
CA VAL A 163 -11.50 -6.73 -3.33
C VAL A 163 -11.28 -8.21 -3.62
N LEU A 164 -10.14 -8.72 -3.22
CA LEU A 164 -9.69 -10.09 -3.50
C LEU A 164 -9.55 -10.88 -2.21
N ASP A 165 -9.83 -12.15 -2.27
CA ASP A 165 -9.37 -13.14 -1.28
C ASP A 165 -7.85 -13.23 -1.36
N ILE A 166 -7.16 -12.92 -0.26
CA ILE A 166 -5.71 -12.78 -0.27
C ILE A 166 -4.98 -14.10 -0.49
N ALA A 167 -5.59 -15.22 -0.11
CA ALA A 167 -4.98 -16.55 -0.25
C ALA A 167 -5.06 -17.07 -1.70
N THR A 168 -6.17 -16.78 -2.40
CA THR A 168 -6.49 -17.39 -3.70
C THR A 168 -6.44 -16.42 -4.89
N GLY A 169 -6.45 -15.10 -4.63
CA GLY A 169 -6.58 -14.08 -5.68
C GLY A 169 -7.99 -14.01 -6.31
N ARG A 170 -8.95 -14.75 -5.77
CA ARG A 170 -10.33 -14.71 -6.27
C ARG A 170 -10.99 -13.38 -5.91
N GLN A 171 -11.57 -12.71 -6.90
CA GLN A 171 -12.33 -11.50 -6.64
C GLN A 171 -13.58 -11.81 -5.81
N LEU A 172 -13.71 -11.13 -4.69
CA LEU A 172 -14.87 -11.18 -3.79
C LEU A 172 -15.92 -10.17 -4.19
N GLY A 173 -15.47 -8.99 -4.64
CA GLY A 173 -16.32 -7.91 -5.10
C GLY A 173 -15.53 -6.77 -5.73
N SER A 174 -16.24 -5.75 -6.16
CA SER A 174 -15.66 -4.51 -6.66
C SER A 174 -16.69 -3.38 -6.54
N PHE A 175 -16.21 -2.15 -6.56
CA PHE A 175 -17.07 -0.97 -6.54
C PHE A 175 -16.46 0.16 -7.36
N ALA A 176 -17.33 1.02 -7.88
CA ALA A 176 -16.94 2.24 -8.59
C ALA A 176 -16.53 3.33 -7.59
N THR A 177 -15.57 4.13 -7.99
CA THR A 177 -15.00 5.24 -7.20
C THR A 177 -15.16 6.56 -7.95
N GLY A 178 -14.54 7.62 -7.48
CA GLY A 178 -14.19 8.76 -8.32
C GLY A 178 -13.04 8.43 -9.28
N ASP A 179 -12.52 9.44 -9.96
CA ASP A 179 -11.46 9.27 -10.94
C ASP A 179 -10.11 9.02 -10.26
N LYS A 180 -9.35 8.06 -10.78
CA LYS A 180 -8.03 7.65 -10.27
C LYS A 180 -8.08 7.27 -8.78
N PRO A 181 -8.76 6.18 -8.41
CA PRO A 181 -8.68 5.65 -7.05
C PRO A 181 -7.22 5.40 -6.67
N HIS A 182 -6.88 5.79 -5.45
CA HIS A 182 -5.51 5.78 -4.94
C HIS A 182 -5.45 5.09 -3.57
N GLU A 183 -5.57 5.82 -2.46
CA GLU A 183 -5.46 5.26 -1.12
C GLU A 183 -6.71 4.47 -0.71
N ASN A 184 -6.50 3.34 -0.03
CA ASN A 184 -7.55 2.52 0.55
C ASN A 184 -7.31 2.35 2.05
N VAL A 185 -8.36 2.46 2.87
CA VAL A 185 -8.25 2.24 4.32
C VAL A 185 -9.49 1.51 4.82
N TYR A 186 -9.30 0.36 5.48
CA TYR A 186 -10.37 -0.30 6.22
C TYR A 186 -10.58 0.38 7.57
N THR A 187 -11.84 0.55 7.98
CA THR A 187 -12.22 1.13 9.25
C THR A 187 -13.30 0.29 9.94
N ASP A 188 -13.59 0.62 11.22
CA ASP A 188 -14.63 -0.04 12.02
C ASP A 188 -14.50 -1.58 12.00
N GLY A 189 -13.30 -2.07 12.34
CA GLY A 189 -13.03 -3.50 12.36
C GLY A 189 -13.14 -4.21 11.00
N GLY A 190 -13.03 -3.46 9.91
CA GLY A 190 -13.14 -3.98 8.53
C GLY A 190 -14.52 -3.83 7.92
N ARG A 191 -15.49 -3.25 8.65
CA ARG A 191 -16.86 -3.08 8.15
C ARG A 191 -16.95 -2.10 6.99
N TYR A 192 -16.14 -1.04 7.01
CA TYR A 192 -16.11 -0.06 5.95
C TYR A 192 -14.74 -0.01 5.28
N LEU A 193 -14.75 0.23 3.98
CA LEU A 193 -13.56 0.52 3.19
C LEU A 193 -13.70 1.93 2.61
N TRP A 194 -12.72 2.77 2.92
CA TRP A 194 -12.60 4.12 2.40
C TRP A 194 -11.64 4.11 1.22
N ASN A 195 -12.04 4.68 0.10
CA ASN A 195 -11.17 4.93 -1.05
C ASN A 195 -11.09 6.42 -1.34
N MET A 196 -9.89 6.93 -1.53
CA MET A 196 -9.59 8.31 -1.90
C MET A 196 -9.23 8.36 -3.38
N SER A 197 -10.04 9.06 -4.18
CA SER A 197 -9.80 9.28 -5.60
C SER A 197 -9.08 10.62 -5.80
N ILE A 198 -7.94 10.60 -6.49
CA ILE A 198 -7.07 11.77 -6.65
C ILE A 198 -7.30 12.52 -7.95
N GLY A 199 -8.11 11.99 -8.85
CA GLY A 199 -8.37 12.59 -10.16
C GLY A 199 -7.16 12.64 -11.07
N GLU A 200 -7.24 13.44 -12.10
CA GLU A 200 -6.10 13.64 -13.00
C GLU A 200 -5.00 14.40 -12.28
N VAL A 201 -3.88 13.74 -12.13
CA VAL A 201 -2.60 14.23 -11.64
C VAL A 201 -1.63 14.32 -12.83
N ASN A 202 -0.37 14.59 -12.61
CA ASN A 202 0.64 14.80 -13.67
C ASN A 202 0.45 16.12 -14.45
N THR A 203 -0.14 17.12 -13.82
CA THR A 203 -0.19 18.49 -14.31
C THR A 203 -0.09 19.45 -13.14
N ASP A 204 0.72 20.47 -13.26
CA ASP A 204 0.95 21.54 -12.28
C ASP A 204 -0.27 22.46 -12.08
N LEU A 205 -1.26 22.36 -12.97
CA LEU A 205 -2.50 23.14 -12.93
C LEU A 205 -3.48 22.60 -11.89
N ASP A 206 -3.12 22.66 -10.62
CA ASP A 206 -3.95 22.20 -9.51
C ASP A 206 -4.32 23.35 -8.57
N ALA A 207 -5.26 24.17 -9.05
CA ALA A 207 -5.90 25.22 -8.28
C ALA A 207 -7.42 25.11 -8.48
N PRO A 208 -8.26 25.62 -7.57
CA PRO A 208 -9.73 25.48 -7.66
C PRO A 208 -10.34 25.92 -8.98
N ALA A 209 -9.74 26.90 -9.65
CA ALA A 209 -10.18 27.34 -10.97
C ALA A 209 -10.05 26.24 -12.05
N TRP A 210 -9.21 25.24 -11.82
CA TRP A 210 -8.94 24.15 -12.74
C TRP A 210 -9.51 22.79 -12.27
N ASP A 211 -10.24 22.74 -11.14
CA ASP A 211 -10.82 21.51 -10.60
C ASP A 211 -11.69 20.77 -11.62
N TRP A 212 -12.37 21.50 -12.50
CA TRP A 212 -13.17 20.92 -13.57
C TRP A 212 -12.38 20.07 -14.59
N THR A 213 -11.05 20.27 -14.67
CA THR A 213 -10.16 19.46 -15.52
C THR A 213 -9.63 18.22 -14.82
N LYS A 214 -9.87 18.06 -13.52
CA LYS A 214 -9.26 17.06 -12.67
C LYS A 214 -10.14 15.82 -12.46
N GLY A 215 -11.35 15.83 -13.00
CA GLY A 215 -12.29 14.74 -12.81
C GLY A 215 -12.89 14.70 -11.39
N ASP A 216 -13.46 13.57 -11.04
CA ASP A 216 -14.20 13.38 -9.80
C ASP A 216 -13.25 12.97 -8.65
N ARG A 217 -12.79 13.93 -7.89
CA ARG A 217 -11.96 13.77 -6.69
C ARG A 217 -12.85 13.67 -5.46
N ARG A 218 -13.07 12.46 -4.97
CA ARG A 218 -13.93 12.21 -3.81
C ARG A 218 -13.40 11.08 -2.94
N ILE A 219 -13.87 11.04 -1.71
CA ILE A 219 -13.77 9.83 -0.90
C ILE A 219 -15.04 9.02 -1.10
N THR A 220 -14.89 7.74 -1.43
CA THR A 220 -15.98 6.77 -1.52
C THR A 220 -15.86 5.81 -0.34
N VAL A 221 -16.93 5.69 0.45
CA VAL A 221 -17.00 4.74 1.58
C VAL A 221 -17.98 3.65 1.23
N VAL A 222 -17.56 2.41 1.32
CA VAL A 222 -18.42 1.25 1.03
C VAL A 222 -18.55 0.33 2.25
N ASP A 223 -19.69 -0.32 2.38
CA ASP A 223 -19.89 -1.44 3.28
C ASP A 223 -19.25 -2.69 2.66
N THR A 224 -18.32 -3.31 3.37
CA THR A 224 -17.50 -4.41 2.84
C THR A 224 -18.26 -5.73 2.69
N THR A 225 -19.45 -5.85 3.29
CA THR A 225 -20.28 -7.05 3.14
C THR A 225 -21.08 -7.03 1.85
N THR A 226 -21.40 -5.84 1.35
CA THR A 226 -22.24 -5.65 0.16
C THR A 226 -21.52 -4.99 -1.01
N PHE A 227 -20.35 -4.40 -0.75
CA PHE A 227 -19.58 -3.54 -1.67
C PHE A 227 -20.41 -2.36 -2.24
N ARG A 228 -21.43 -1.92 -1.49
CA ARG A 228 -22.24 -0.76 -1.88
C ARG A 228 -21.72 0.51 -1.20
N THR A 229 -21.71 1.58 -1.96
CA THR A 229 -21.39 2.91 -1.43
C THR A 229 -22.43 3.33 -0.39
N VAL A 230 -21.96 3.63 0.81
CA VAL A 230 -22.77 4.11 1.93
C VAL A 230 -22.55 5.60 2.20
N ARG A 231 -21.42 6.15 1.76
CA ARG A 231 -21.11 7.57 1.90
C ARG A 231 -20.18 8.03 0.79
N THR A 232 -20.38 9.26 0.34
CA THR A 232 -19.46 9.98 -0.55
C THR A 232 -19.12 11.32 0.10
N ILE A 233 -17.83 11.70 0.10
CA ILE A 233 -17.36 12.95 0.70
C ILE A 233 -16.65 13.77 -0.38
N ASP A 234 -17.18 14.96 -0.61
CA ASP A 234 -16.54 15.97 -1.44
C ASP A 234 -15.58 16.81 -0.58
N MET A 235 -14.27 16.54 -0.73
CA MET A 235 -13.25 17.24 0.07
C MET A 235 -13.06 18.68 -0.37
N ARG A 236 -13.36 19.04 -1.62
CA ARG A 236 -13.33 20.44 -2.09
C ARG A 236 -14.30 21.28 -1.26
N ALA A 237 -15.54 20.81 -1.10
CA ALA A 237 -16.53 21.52 -0.31
C ALA A 237 -16.12 21.65 1.17
N ARG A 238 -15.39 20.67 1.73
CA ARG A 238 -14.90 20.73 3.12
C ARG A 238 -13.73 21.70 3.29
N LEU A 239 -12.81 21.74 2.33
CA LEU A 239 -11.70 22.71 2.31
C LEU A 239 -12.22 24.13 2.13
N ASP A 240 -13.18 24.34 1.25
CA ASP A 240 -13.81 25.66 1.02
C ASP A 240 -14.54 26.14 2.29
N ALA A 241 -15.30 25.27 2.95
CA ALA A 241 -16.00 25.60 4.20
C ALA A 241 -15.03 25.93 5.35
N TYR A 242 -13.84 25.35 5.36
CA TYR A 242 -12.79 25.65 6.35
C TYR A 242 -12.00 26.93 6.01
N GLY A 243 -12.13 27.48 4.78
CA GLY A 243 -11.40 28.64 4.32
C GLY A 243 -10.04 28.35 3.68
N ARG A 244 -9.79 27.09 3.27
CA ARG A 244 -8.56 26.65 2.58
C ARG A 244 -8.85 26.23 1.14
N ARG A 245 -9.47 27.17 0.42
CA ARG A 245 -9.73 27.01 -1.01
C ARG A 245 -8.44 26.92 -1.86
N ASP A 246 -7.33 27.39 -1.31
CA ASP A 246 -6.00 27.35 -1.94
C ASP A 246 -5.41 25.93 -2.05
N LEU A 247 -5.87 24.99 -1.21
CA LEU A 247 -5.34 23.63 -1.20
C LEU A 247 -5.96 22.77 -2.29
N SER A 248 -5.15 21.84 -2.81
CA SER A 248 -5.64 20.76 -3.64
C SER A 248 -6.62 19.86 -2.85
N ASN A 249 -7.61 19.31 -3.53
CA ASN A 249 -8.50 18.28 -2.97
C ASN A 249 -8.10 16.85 -3.35
N ALA A 250 -6.95 16.66 -3.97
CA ALA A 250 -6.36 15.35 -4.24
C ALA A 250 -5.71 14.79 -2.97
N ILE A 251 -6.42 13.88 -2.29
CA ILE A 251 -5.94 13.26 -1.05
C ILE A 251 -4.84 12.25 -1.39
N ARG A 252 -3.69 12.46 -0.75
CA ARG A 252 -2.52 11.59 -0.79
C ARG A 252 -2.56 10.62 0.40
N PRO A 253 -1.43 10.11 0.95
CA PRO A 253 -1.47 9.23 2.10
C PRO A 253 -2.36 9.74 3.23
N ALA A 254 -3.09 8.82 3.83
CA ALA A 254 -4.05 9.11 4.88
C ALA A 254 -3.96 8.10 6.02
N VAL A 255 -4.19 8.55 7.24
CA VAL A 255 -4.21 7.70 8.44
C VAL A 255 -5.34 8.12 9.39
N PHE A 256 -6.07 7.13 9.90
CA PHE A 256 -7.07 7.36 10.94
C PHE A 256 -6.44 7.32 12.34
N THR A 257 -7.05 8.03 13.27
CA THR A 257 -6.81 7.79 14.71
C THR A 257 -7.24 6.36 15.07
N PRO A 258 -6.64 5.76 16.12
CA PRO A 258 -6.99 4.40 16.53
C PRO A 258 -8.49 4.18 16.84
N ASP A 259 -9.18 5.24 17.28
CA ASP A 259 -10.63 5.23 17.53
C ASP A 259 -11.48 5.53 16.28
N GLY A 260 -10.85 5.77 15.13
CA GLY A 260 -11.53 6.10 13.87
C GLY A 260 -12.20 7.49 13.83
N SER A 261 -12.06 8.30 14.85
CA SER A 261 -12.78 9.59 14.97
C SER A 261 -12.20 10.70 14.10
N ARG A 262 -10.91 10.61 13.74
CA ARG A 262 -10.21 11.60 12.92
C ARG A 262 -9.48 10.92 11.77
N LEU A 263 -9.50 11.59 10.63
CA LEU A 263 -8.66 11.26 9.46
C LEU A 263 -7.62 12.37 9.29
N TYR A 264 -6.36 11.99 9.23
CA TYR A 264 -5.26 12.87 8.84
C TYR A 264 -4.82 12.51 7.44
N PHE A 265 -4.60 13.51 6.58
CA PHE A 265 -4.20 13.25 5.20
C PHE A 265 -3.35 14.38 4.64
N GLN A 266 -2.51 14.04 3.69
CA GLN A 266 -1.79 14.98 2.85
C GLN A 266 -2.58 15.25 1.57
N VAL A 267 -2.30 16.37 0.91
CA VAL A 267 -2.87 16.71 -0.41
C VAL A 267 -1.77 17.12 -1.37
N SER A 268 -2.05 17.00 -2.67
CA SER A 268 -1.09 17.41 -3.72
C SER A 268 -0.56 18.83 -3.49
N PHE A 269 0.73 19.02 -3.75
CA PHE A 269 1.45 20.32 -3.74
C PHE A 269 1.51 21.04 -2.39
N PHE A 270 1.12 20.40 -1.29
CA PHE A 270 1.08 21.02 0.02
C PHE A 270 2.14 20.42 0.98
N ASN A 271 2.89 21.29 1.63
CA ASN A 271 3.88 20.94 2.66
C ASN A 271 3.22 20.84 4.04
N GLY A 272 2.46 19.79 4.26
CA GLY A 272 1.74 19.62 5.52
C GLY A 272 0.66 18.56 5.46
N PHE A 273 -0.32 18.70 6.32
CA PHE A 273 -1.45 17.77 6.39
C PHE A 273 -2.73 18.45 6.92
N VAL A 274 -3.83 17.78 6.71
CA VAL A 274 -5.18 18.21 7.08
C VAL A 274 -5.75 17.23 8.10
N GLU A 275 -6.46 17.72 9.11
CA GLU A 275 -7.26 16.93 10.05
C GLU A 275 -8.75 17.08 9.72
N TYR A 276 -9.40 15.94 9.58
CA TYR A 276 -10.83 15.87 9.30
C TYR A 276 -11.56 15.08 10.38
N ASP A 277 -12.65 15.63 10.89
CA ASP A 277 -13.54 14.99 11.86
C ASP A 277 -14.59 14.17 11.13
N VAL A 278 -14.56 12.85 11.35
CA VAL A 278 -15.42 11.88 10.66
C VAL A 278 -16.90 12.03 11.03
N ALA A 279 -17.18 12.34 12.31
CA ALA A 279 -18.53 12.43 12.84
C ALA A 279 -19.23 13.72 12.42
N THR A 280 -18.52 14.84 12.46
CA THR A 280 -19.09 16.15 12.09
C THR A 280 -18.94 16.49 10.61
N ASP A 281 -18.20 15.68 9.88
CA ASP A 281 -17.95 15.84 8.44
C ASP A 281 -17.28 17.20 8.11
N ARG A 282 -16.25 17.57 8.92
CA ARG A 282 -15.59 18.87 8.79
C ARG A 282 -14.08 18.76 8.93
N ILE A 283 -13.37 19.64 8.23
CA ILE A 283 -11.96 19.90 8.52
C ILE A 283 -11.91 20.70 9.83
N THR A 284 -11.05 20.28 10.74
CA THR A 284 -10.87 20.88 12.05
C THR A 284 -9.56 21.63 12.18
N ARG A 285 -8.50 21.13 11.55
CA ARG A 285 -7.18 21.76 11.60
C ARG A 285 -6.43 21.53 10.28
N VAL A 286 -5.58 22.48 9.93
CA VAL A 286 -4.61 22.37 8.83
C VAL A 286 -3.24 22.76 9.39
N LYS A 287 -2.26 21.88 9.21
CA LYS A 287 -0.88 22.12 9.61
C LYS A 287 -0.01 22.33 8.39
N THR A 288 0.59 23.51 8.26
CA THR A 288 1.70 23.76 7.36
C THR A 288 3.00 23.45 8.08
N LEU A 289 3.90 22.73 7.45
CA LEU A 289 5.22 22.36 7.95
C LEU A 289 6.29 23.25 7.29
N PRO A 290 7.48 23.33 7.88
CA PRO A 290 8.57 24.10 7.31
C PRO A 290 8.92 23.67 5.89
N GLU A 291 9.23 24.65 5.04
CA GLU A 291 9.74 24.41 3.69
C GLU A 291 11.26 24.31 3.72
N ASN A 292 11.81 23.45 2.88
CA ASN A 292 13.24 23.47 2.61
C ASN A 292 13.53 24.58 1.59
N PRO A 293 14.32 25.60 1.92
CA PRO A 293 14.60 26.70 1.00
C PRO A 293 15.31 26.29 -0.31
N ALA A 294 15.89 25.09 -0.34
CA ALA A 294 16.51 24.55 -1.55
C ALA A 294 15.50 23.87 -2.48
N THR A 295 14.28 23.60 -2.02
CA THR A 295 13.23 22.98 -2.84
C THR A 295 12.70 24.02 -3.84
N SER A 296 12.66 23.64 -5.12
CA SER A 296 12.03 24.45 -6.15
C SER A 296 10.53 24.58 -5.91
N ASP A 297 9.96 25.75 -6.18
CA ASP A 297 8.51 25.95 -6.22
C ASP A 297 7.90 25.53 -7.56
N ASP A 298 8.72 25.09 -8.51
CA ASP A 298 8.26 24.55 -9.78
C ASP A 298 7.57 23.20 -9.57
N ARG A 299 6.25 23.23 -9.59
CA ARG A 299 5.39 22.04 -9.37
C ARG A 299 5.61 20.93 -10.39
N THR A 300 6.13 21.26 -11.57
CA THR A 300 6.44 20.25 -12.61
C THR A 300 7.56 19.30 -12.20
N THR A 301 8.34 19.67 -11.20
CA THR A 301 9.43 18.85 -10.64
C THR A 301 8.99 18.00 -9.45
N PHE A 302 7.75 18.12 -8.98
CA PHE A 302 7.29 17.42 -7.80
C PHE A 302 7.00 15.95 -8.11
N VAL A 303 7.58 15.06 -7.30
CA VAL A 303 7.35 13.62 -7.41
C VAL A 303 5.86 13.32 -7.25
N ASN A 304 5.25 12.81 -8.30
CA ASN A 304 3.83 12.45 -8.33
C ASN A 304 2.90 13.57 -7.80
N ASP A 305 3.15 14.83 -8.17
CA ASP A 305 2.41 16.00 -7.71
C ASP A 305 2.39 16.19 -6.18
N SER A 306 3.30 15.59 -5.46
CA SER A 306 3.31 15.61 -4.00
C SER A 306 4.49 16.42 -3.48
N ARG A 307 4.21 17.46 -2.69
CA ARG A 307 5.28 18.09 -1.90
C ARG A 307 5.63 17.20 -0.68
N HIS A 308 4.61 16.68 0.00
CA HIS A 308 4.76 15.69 1.07
C HIS A 308 3.98 14.42 0.72
N HIS A 309 4.57 13.23 0.93
CA HIS A 309 3.97 11.94 0.59
C HIS A 309 4.40 10.82 1.54
N GLY A 310 3.89 10.83 2.75
CA GLY A 310 4.10 9.79 3.75
C GLY A 310 3.57 10.26 5.10
N LEU A 311 2.64 9.51 5.66
CA LEU A 311 1.97 9.85 6.91
C LEU A 311 1.68 8.57 7.70
N ALA A 312 2.19 8.52 8.93
CA ALA A 312 1.89 7.44 9.88
C ALA A 312 1.55 8.02 11.26
N MET A 313 0.84 7.25 12.06
CA MET A 313 0.44 7.64 13.41
C MET A 313 0.99 6.63 14.42
N SER A 314 1.50 7.12 15.54
CA SER A 314 1.92 6.25 16.65
C SER A 314 0.75 5.42 17.17
N PRO A 315 0.98 4.22 17.72
CA PRO A 315 -0.11 3.33 18.16
C PRO A 315 -1.04 3.92 19.20
N ASP A 316 -0.54 4.83 20.05
CA ASP A 316 -1.34 5.55 21.03
C ASP A 316 -2.13 6.74 20.44
N GLY A 317 -1.95 7.01 19.14
CA GLY A 317 -2.56 8.13 18.45
C GLY A 317 -2.01 9.51 18.85
N GLY A 318 -0.93 9.58 19.62
CA GLY A 318 -0.40 10.83 20.17
C GLY A 318 0.53 11.58 19.21
N LYS A 319 1.13 10.89 18.24
CA LYS A 319 2.15 11.44 17.34
C LYS A 319 1.81 11.12 15.88
N LEU A 320 2.18 12.03 15.01
CA LEU A 320 2.20 11.84 13.55
C LEU A 320 3.64 11.86 13.06
N CYS A 321 3.98 10.90 12.22
CA CYS A 321 5.22 10.92 11.44
C CYS A 321 4.90 11.41 10.05
N VAL A 322 5.61 12.43 9.60
CA VAL A 322 5.38 13.07 8.30
C VAL A 322 6.64 13.00 7.46
N ALA A 323 6.53 12.45 6.26
CA ALA A 323 7.58 12.45 5.26
C ALA A 323 7.38 13.63 4.29
N GLY A 324 8.33 14.56 4.29
CA GLY A 324 8.36 15.74 3.44
C GLY A 324 9.18 15.48 2.18
N THR A 325 8.58 14.81 1.21
CA THR A 325 9.25 14.22 0.04
C THR A 325 10.11 15.23 -0.74
N MET A 326 9.54 16.38 -1.09
CA MET A 326 10.30 17.41 -1.83
C MET A 326 11.12 18.32 -0.90
N ASP A 327 10.77 18.36 0.38
CA ASP A 327 11.48 19.17 1.36
C ASP A 327 12.66 18.42 2.03
N ASP A 328 12.91 17.17 1.61
CA ASP A 328 14.07 16.34 2.02
C ASP A 328 14.23 16.18 3.54
N TYR A 329 13.11 16.01 4.25
CA TYR A 329 13.12 15.70 5.68
C TYR A 329 11.92 14.83 6.08
N ALA A 330 12.03 14.23 7.26
CA ALA A 330 10.88 13.72 8.01
C ALA A 330 10.82 14.35 9.40
N THR A 331 9.64 14.38 10.00
CA THR A 331 9.47 14.94 11.35
C THR A 331 8.37 14.21 12.10
N ILE A 332 8.47 14.22 13.43
CA ILE A 332 7.42 13.75 14.32
C ILE A 332 6.65 14.96 14.83
N VAL A 333 5.34 14.95 14.63
CA VAL A 333 4.43 16.04 15.06
C VAL A 333 3.61 15.58 16.23
N ASP A 334 3.53 16.37 17.28
CA ASP A 334 2.60 16.15 18.40
C ASP A 334 1.16 16.42 17.93
N ARG A 335 0.30 15.42 18.00
CA ARG A 335 -1.07 15.51 17.47
C ARG A 335 -1.94 16.52 18.21
N ALA A 336 -1.76 16.65 19.52
CA ALA A 336 -2.60 17.56 20.32
C ALA A 336 -2.31 19.03 20.01
N THR A 337 -1.04 19.38 19.90
CA THR A 337 -0.56 20.76 19.71
C THR A 337 -0.27 21.12 18.27
N LEU A 338 -0.10 20.12 17.39
CA LEU A 338 0.44 20.23 16.02
C LEU A 338 1.87 20.83 15.97
N GLN A 339 2.60 20.75 17.09
CA GLN A 339 3.99 21.18 17.11
C GLN A 339 4.88 20.10 16.49
N GLU A 340 5.66 20.48 15.48
CA GLU A 340 6.68 19.62 14.89
C GLU A 340 7.90 19.51 15.80
N GLY A 341 8.49 18.33 15.81
CA GLY A 341 9.78 18.05 16.41
C GLY A 341 10.94 18.45 15.49
N PRO A 342 12.16 17.93 15.75
CA PRO A 342 13.30 18.14 14.89
C PRO A 342 13.01 17.69 13.44
N LEU A 343 13.46 18.47 12.46
CA LEU A 343 13.47 18.06 11.06
C LEU A 343 14.66 17.10 10.86
N VAL A 344 14.37 15.85 10.54
CA VAL A 344 15.39 14.82 10.29
C VAL A 344 15.68 14.80 8.79
N PRO A 345 16.86 15.22 8.33
CA PRO A 345 17.20 15.20 6.91
C PRO A 345 17.02 13.80 6.32
N ALA A 346 16.37 13.70 5.18
CA ALA A 346 16.07 12.44 4.49
C ALA A 346 15.98 12.71 2.97
N SER A 347 16.46 11.76 2.16
CA SER A 347 16.54 11.96 0.71
C SER A 347 15.25 11.51 0.04
N LYS A 348 14.40 12.45 -0.38
CA LYS A 348 13.06 12.23 -0.92
C LYS A 348 12.28 11.16 -0.13
N PRO A 349 12.00 11.39 1.18
CA PRO A 349 11.25 10.43 1.97
C PRO A 349 9.85 10.29 1.39
N TYR A 350 9.46 9.05 1.03
CA TYR A 350 8.23 8.84 0.25
C TYR A 350 7.11 8.19 1.06
N TRP A 351 7.44 7.30 1.99
CA TRP A 351 6.44 6.60 2.79
C TRP A 351 6.80 6.64 4.28
N ALA A 352 5.79 6.45 5.12
CA ALA A 352 5.96 6.32 6.57
C ALA A 352 5.14 5.13 7.08
N THR A 353 5.73 4.32 7.96
CA THR A 353 5.11 3.16 8.59
C THR A 353 5.56 3.06 10.04
N VAL A 354 4.72 2.57 10.93
CA VAL A 354 5.07 2.32 12.33
C VAL A 354 5.88 1.03 12.43
N SER A 355 6.95 1.01 13.25
CA SER A 355 7.72 -0.20 13.58
C SER A 355 6.87 -1.24 14.30
N GLY A 356 7.27 -2.51 14.25
CA GLY A 356 6.52 -3.60 14.87
C GLY A 356 6.34 -3.45 16.38
N ASP A 357 7.29 -2.83 17.07
CA ASP A 357 7.18 -2.54 18.50
C ASP A 357 6.48 -1.19 18.80
N GLY A 358 6.06 -0.46 17.76
CA GLY A 358 5.33 0.80 17.88
C GLY A 358 6.18 2.01 18.31
N ARG A 359 7.51 1.85 18.46
CA ARG A 359 8.36 2.90 19.02
C ARG A 359 8.88 3.90 18.00
N ASP A 360 9.02 3.44 16.75
CA ASP A 360 9.65 4.22 15.71
C ASP A 360 8.72 4.36 14.50
N CYS A 361 8.92 5.44 13.77
CA CYS A 361 8.44 5.60 12.41
C CYS A 361 9.54 5.18 11.46
N VAL A 362 9.24 4.27 10.54
CA VAL A 362 10.14 3.85 9.47
C VAL A 362 9.72 4.54 8.20
N ILE A 363 10.64 5.31 7.61
CA ILE A 363 10.44 6.01 6.34
C ILE A 363 11.28 5.36 5.24
N SER A 364 10.75 5.31 4.03
CA SER A 364 11.55 5.04 2.83
C SER A 364 12.20 6.33 2.33
N GLU A 365 13.46 6.26 1.92
CA GLU A 365 14.20 7.37 1.30
C GLU A 365 14.48 7.00 -0.16
N SER A 366 13.55 7.37 -1.05
CA SER A 366 13.50 6.85 -2.43
C SER A 366 14.69 7.27 -3.29
N ALA A 367 15.31 8.42 -3.01
CA ALA A 367 16.49 8.89 -3.75
C ALA A 367 17.83 8.44 -3.13
N ALA A 368 17.79 7.62 -2.07
CA ALA A 368 19.00 7.14 -1.40
C ALA A 368 19.06 5.62 -1.23
N ASP A 369 18.10 4.88 -1.78
CA ASP A 369 18.02 3.42 -1.73
C ASP A 369 18.15 2.87 -0.29
N GLN A 370 17.43 3.51 0.62
CA GLN A 370 17.48 3.16 2.03
C GLN A 370 16.15 3.39 2.75
N VAL A 371 16.03 2.81 3.94
CA VAL A 371 14.99 3.14 4.90
C VAL A 371 15.61 3.66 6.18
N SER A 372 14.95 4.59 6.86
CA SER A 372 15.38 5.14 8.13
C SER A 372 14.29 5.01 9.18
N ALA A 373 14.67 4.67 10.40
CA ALA A 373 13.80 4.67 11.57
C ALA A 373 14.00 5.93 12.40
N ILE A 374 12.89 6.57 12.78
CA ILE A 374 12.84 7.81 13.57
C ILE A 374 12.01 7.54 14.81
N SER A 375 12.60 7.72 16.00
CA SER A 375 11.91 7.48 17.26
C SER A 375 10.74 8.45 17.48
N PHE A 376 9.55 7.94 17.75
CA PHE A 376 8.39 8.75 18.12
C PHE A 376 8.62 9.54 19.41
N ALA A 377 9.42 8.99 20.36
CA ALA A 377 9.68 9.63 21.62
C ALA A 377 10.62 10.84 21.51
N THR A 378 11.65 10.75 20.67
CA THR A 378 12.71 11.77 20.58
C THR A 378 12.70 12.58 19.29
N GLY A 379 11.99 12.14 18.26
CA GLY A 379 12.04 12.74 16.92
C GLY A 379 13.40 12.60 16.23
N ARG A 380 14.26 11.68 16.66
CA ARG A 380 15.62 11.49 16.12
C ARG A 380 15.73 10.20 15.35
N ARG A 381 16.57 10.18 14.31
CA ARG A 381 16.93 8.97 13.58
C ARG A 381 17.66 8.00 14.51
N VAL A 382 17.22 6.74 14.54
CA VAL A 382 17.78 5.66 15.36
C VAL A 382 18.42 4.56 14.52
N ALA A 383 18.05 4.44 13.25
CA ALA A 383 18.64 3.48 12.33
C ALA A 383 18.52 3.94 10.87
N THR A 384 19.42 3.40 10.03
CA THR A 384 19.35 3.48 8.57
C THR A 384 19.78 2.13 8.00
N VAL A 385 19.07 1.65 6.98
CA VAL A 385 19.31 0.35 6.34
C VAL A 385 19.27 0.54 4.83
N ALA A 386 20.33 0.14 4.15
CA ALA A 386 20.37 0.10 2.68
C ALA A 386 19.44 -1.00 2.16
N VAL A 387 18.68 -0.69 1.12
CA VAL A 387 17.74 -1.59 0.42
C VAL A 387 17.95 -1.49 -1.09
N GLY A 388 17.03 -2.00 -1.89
CA GLY A 388 17.13 -1.89 -3.35
C GLY A 388 16.67 -0.55 -3.90
N ASP A 389 16.62 -0.47 -5.24
CA ASP A 389 16.44 0.73 -6.02
C ASP A 389 15.04 1.36 -5.85
N HIS A 390 15.00 2.61 -5.47
CA HIS A 390 13.83 3.46 -5.31
C HIS A 390 12.78 2.87 -4.36
N PRO A 391 13.10 2.69 -3.05
CA PRO A 391 12.15 2.18 -2.08
C PRO A 391 10.98 3.15 -1.90
N GLN A 392 9.76 2.66 -2.04
CA GLN A 392 8.54 3.44 -1.82
C GLN A 392 7.78 2.92 -0.61
N ARG A 393 7.09 1.78 -0.70
CA ARG A 393 6.27 1.26 0.40
C ARG A 393 7.08 0.46 1.40
N VAL A 394 6.74 0.65 2.67
CA VAL A 394 7.20 -0.18 3.77
C VAL A 394 5.97 -0.72 4.50
N ARG A 395 5.86 -2.04 4.67
CA ARG A 395 4.71 -2.68 5.30
C ARG A 395 5.14 -3.72 6.33
N ILE A 396 4.44 -3.75 7.45
CA ILE A 396 4.54 -4.86 8.41
C ILE A 396 3.93 -6.11 7.80
N GLY A 397 4.56 -7.24 8.03
CA GLY A 397 4.05 -8.56 7.66
C GLY A 397 4.71 -9.65 8.47
N HIS A 398 4.41 -10.91 8.14
CA HIS A 398 4.89 -12.07 8.87
C HIS A 398 5.55 -13.08 7.94
N VAL A 399 6.58 -13.73 8.44
CA VAL A 399 7.23 -14.87 7.78
C VAL A 399 7.41 -16.01 8.79
N PRO A 400 7.53 -17.28 8.36
CA PRO A 400 7.86 -18.36 9.27
C PRO A 400 9.17 -18.10 10.02
N VAL A 401 9.24 -18.48 11.28
CA VAL A 401 10.48 -18.39 12.07
C VAL A 401 11.60 -19.15 11.35
N GLY A 402 12.75 -18.52 11.20
CA GLY A 402 13.89 -19.10 10.45
C GLY A 402 13.75 -18.94 8.93
N TRP A 403 12.83 -18.11 8.45
CA TRP A 403 12.71 -17.80 7.04
C TRP A 403 14.03 -17.28 6.46
N THR A 404 14.34 -17.74 5.27
CA THR A 404 15.44 -17.23 4.44
C THR A 404 14.87 -16.82 3.08
N ALA A 405 15.42 -15.77 2.50
CA ALA A 405 14.98 -15.30 1.19
C ALA A 405 15.12 -16.43 0.15
N PRO A 406 14.13 -16.58 -0.75
CA PRO A 406 14.28 -17.51 -1.87
C PRO A 406 15.49 -17.11 -2.72
N ALA A 407 16.16 -18.11 -3.31
CA ALA A 407 17.27 -17.82 -4.22
C ALA A 407 16.76 -16.99 -5.41
N THR A 408 17.43 -15.88 -5.69
CA THR A 408 17.18 -15.09 -6.91
C THR A 408 17.52 -15.96 -8.11
N ARG A 409 16.56 -16.14 -9.01
CA ARG A 409 16.75 -16.83 -10.29
C ARG A 409 17.00 -15.82 -11.38
#